data_47cede5ed8a475485699e439580d3dc5
#
_entry.id   47cede5ed8a475485699e439580d3dc5
#
_cell.length_a   1.000
_cell.length_b   1.000
_cell.length_c   1.000
_cell.angle_alpha   90.00
_cell.angle_beta   90.00
_cell.angle_gamma   90.00
#
_symmetry.space_group_name_H-M   'P 1'
#
loop_
_entity.id
_entity.type
_entity.pdbx_description
1 polymer ?
#
loop_
_entity_poly.entity_id
_entity_poly.type
_entity_poly.pdbx_seq_one_letter_code
_entity_poly.pdbx_strand_id
1 'polypeptide(L)'
;MLRHYESLGLIDPSERTSSGYREYSAADIGRIFHIEGLRKLGMSLSEIGTLLSDPAFDPSRLLHELVETTKQRIAAEQELLSHLERIDRLHHADGEALLLTIDLMRSLESGDVIQRHKAALGSGVDGTVPVESLSTAVLNEPVLNAAGAMRWALAQSGSEAGRYLAKGMDDLSVDVRRNALQALDEIRRNTARDELGPVAEKMITASLHSGLGDPDLQVRSSAALILGQMGDPVAVSDLLEIAMDGPKDIEAAEALAAFVNEAPEEGARAEVASRIMADLRRHAKSPEATVRFRVLQVLIETTGAEADDFIAELRTDESFEVAATATAALNRRRDH
;
A
#
# COMPACT_ATOMS: atom_id res chain seq x y z
N MET A 1 -49.86 8.57 -23.69
CA MET A 1 -48.72 7.66 -23.60
C MET A 1 -48.57 6.85 -24.90
N LEU A 2 -49.48 5.95 -25.25
CA LEU A 2 -49.37 5.10 -26.46
C LEU A 2 -49.24 5.90 -27.79
N ARG A 3 -50.02 6.98 -27.98
CA ARG A 3 -49.90 7.87 -29.16
C ARG A 3 -48.50 8.51 -29.31
N HIS A 4 -47.86 8.76 -28.18
CA HIS A 4 -46.49 9.31 -28.19
C HIS A 4 -45.49 8.23 -28.60
N TYR A 5 -45.66 6.98 -28.15
CA TYR A 5 -44.83 5.87 -28.59
C TYR A 5 -45.01 5.54 -30.06
N GLU A 6 -46.24 5.66 -30.61
CA GLU A 6 -46.47 5.58 -32.05
C GLU A 6 -45.72 6.70 -32.79
N SER A 7 -45.84 7.95 -32.32
CA SER A 7 -45.21 9.10 -33.00
C SER A 7 -43.65 9.00 -33.02
N LEU A 8 -43.10 8.20 -32.12
CA LEU A 8 -41.66 7.89 -32.06
C LEU A 8 -41.29 6.58 -32.77
N GLY A 9 -42.25 5.89 -33.39
CA GLY A 9 -42.01 4.62 -34.06
C GLY A 9 -41.65 3.45 -33.12
N LEU A 10 -41.90 3.58 -31.83
CA LEU A 10 -41.61 2.57 -30.84
C LEU A 10 -42.61 1.41 -30.84
N ILE A 11 -43.85 1.69 -31.20
CA ILE A 11 -44.97 0.74 -31.38
C ILE A 11 -45.72 1.10 -32.64
N ASP A 12 -46.26 0.09 -33.30
CA ASP A 12 -47.13 0.29 -34.46
C ASP A 12 -48.42 -0.56 -34.23
N PRO A 13 -49.61 0.08 -34.13
CA PRO A 13 -50.81 -0.66 -33.89
C PRO A 13 -51.09 -1.63 -35.02
N SER A 14 -51.33 -2.90 -34.70
CA SER A 14 -51.49 -3.99 -35.66
C SER A 14 -52.67 -3.79 -36.59
N GLU A 15 -53.79 -3.20 -36.10
CA GLU A 15 -55.03 -2.97 -36.84
C GLU A 15 -55.78 -1.73 -36.33
N ARG A 16 -56.77 -1.29 -37.11
CA ARG A 16 -57.76 -0.30 -36.69
C ARG A 16 -59.16 -0.88 -36.88
N THR A 17 -60.01 -0.73 -35.87
CA THR A 17 -61.40 -1.11 -35.99
C THR A 17 -62.15 -0.33 -37.08
N SER A 18 -63.27 -0.84 -37.57
CA SER A 18 -64.13 -0.13 -38.48
C SER A 18 -64.64 1.23 -37.96
N SER A 19 -64.57 1.45 -36.65
CA SER A 19 -64.87 2.71 -35.97
C SER A 19 -63.62 3.58 -35.70
N GLY A 20 -62.46 3.22 -36.21
CA GLY A 20 -61.20 4.01 -36.17
C GLY A 20 -60.41 3.87 -34.87
N TYR A 21 -60.78 2.99 -33.97
CA TYR A 21 -60.01 2.70 -32.73
C TYR A 21 -58.79 1.83 -33.08
N ARG A 22 -57.68 2.06 -32.33
CA ARG A 22 -56.43 1.29 -32.44
C ARG A 22 -56.55 -0.06 -31.76
N GLU A 23 -56.15 -1.10 -32.45
CA GLU A 23 -56.00 -2.44 -31.86
C GLU A 23 -54.56 -2.81 -31.79
N TYR A 24 -54.14 -3.34 -30.63
CA TYR A 24 -52.77 -3.77 -30.35
C TYR A 24 -52.74 -5.28 -30.17
N SER A 25 -51.86 -5.93 -30.86
CA SER A 25 -51.66 -7.36 -30.70
C SER A 25 -50.98 -7.70 -29.36
N ALA A 26 -50.95 -8.98 -29.02
CA ALA A 26 -50.24 -9.44 -27.85
C ALA A 26 -48.73 -9.11 -27.93
N ALA A 27 -48.16 -9.09 -29.14
CA ALA A 27 -46.79 -8.69 -29.37
C ALA A 27 -46.56 -7.19 -29.12
N ASP A 28 -47.51 -6.33 -29.52
CA ASP A 28 -47.44 -4.89 -29.25
C ASP A 28 -47.53 -4.59 -27.78
N ILE A 29 -48.42 -5.32 -27.06
CA ILE A 29 -48.52 -5.23 -25.59
C ILE A 29 -47.20 -5.65 -24.94
N GLY A 30 -46.61 -6.75 -25.36
CA GLY A 30 -45.30 -7.18 -24.88
C GLY A 30 -44.20 -6.11 -25.10
N ARG A 31 -44.21 -5.49 -26.30
CA ARG A 31 -43.28 -4.40 -26.60
C ARG A 31 -43.47 -3.16 -25.72
N ILE A 32 -44.74 -2.82 -25.41
CA ILE A 32 -45.06 -1.74 -24.47
C ILE A 32 -44.51 -2.04 -23.06
N PHE A 33 -44.66 -3.27 -22.57
CA PHE A 33 -44.06 -3.68 -21.29
C PHE A 33 -42.55 -3.57 -21.27
N HIS A 34 -41.85 -3.94 -22.39
CA HIS A 34 -40.42 -3.75 -22.50
C HIS A 34 -40.04 -2.28 -22.46
N ILE A 35 -40.74 -1.41 -23.19
CA ILE A 35 -40.49 0.04 -23.20
C ILE A 35 -40.65 0.62 -21.79
N GLU A 36 -41.75 0.30 -21.10
CA GLU A 36 -41.99 0.77 -19.72
C GLU A 36 -40.97 0.22 -18.73
N GLY A 37 -40.53 -1.03 -18.89
CA GLY A 37 -39.48 -1.64 -18.07
C GLY A 37 -38.14 -0.88 -18.23
N LEU A 38 -37.71 -0.64 -19.45
CA LEU A 38 -36.48 0.08 -19.73
C LEU A 38 -36.52 1.56 -19.30
N ARG A 39 -37.69 2.20 -19.41
CA ARG A 39 -37.88 3.57 -18.88
C ARG A 39 -37.71 3.63 -17.36
N LYS A 40 -38.26 2.66 -16.63
CA LYS A 40 -38.09 2.56 -15.17
C LYS A 40 -36.59 2.38 -14.77
N LEU A 41 -35.78 1.85 -15.67
CA LEU A 41 -34.33 1.75 -15.49
C LEU A 41 -33.58 3.05 -15.87
N GLY A 42 -34.32 4.13 -16.20
CA GLY A 42 -33.76 5.45 -16.46
C GLY A 42 -33.40 5.74 -17.93
N MET A 43 -33.73 4.84 -18.86
CA MET A 43 -33.43 5.02 -20.28
C MET A 43 -34.37 6.01 -20.96
N SER A 44 -33.84 6.80 -21.87
CA SER A 44 -34.63 7.69 -22.74
C SER A 44 -35.37 6.90 -23.83
N LEU A 45 -36.51 7.45 -24.33
CA LEU A 45 -37.27 6.80 -25.41
C LEU A 45 -36.47 6.62 -26.69
N SER A 46 -35.51 7.51 -26.97
CA SER A 46 -34.61 7.41 -28.12
C SER A 46 -33.67 6.21 -28.02
N GLU A 47 -33.04 6.02 -26.87
CA GLU A 47 -32.17 4.87 -26.60
C GLU A 47 -32.94 3.56 -26.69
N ILE A 48 -34.16 3.53 -26.08
CA ILE A 48 -35.06 2.36 -26.14
C ILE A 48 -35.42 2.03 -27.61
N GLY A 49 -35.69 3.04 -28.40
CA GLY A 49 -36.00 2.84 -29.85
C GLY A 49 -34.84 2.19 -30.59
N THR A 50 -33.64 2.67 -30.37
CA THR A 50 -32.42 2.11 -30.98
C THR A 50 -32.21 0.66 -30.57
N LEU A 51 -32.33 0.37 -29.26
CA LEU A 51 -32.13 -0.96 -28.68
C LEU A 51 -33.16 -1.98 -29.19
N LEU A 52 -34.46 -1.61 -29.21
CA LEU A 52 -35.53 -2.51 -29.66
C LEU A 52 -35.56 -2.73 -31.14
N SER A 53 -34.77 -1.95 -31.90
CA SER A 53 -34.59 -2.10 -33.36
C SER A 53 -33.41 -2.97 -33.73
N ASP A 54 -32.55 -3.30 -32.76
CA ASP A 54 -31.38 -4.15 -32.99
C ASP A 54 -31.74 -5.63 -32.82
N PRO A 55 -31.65 -6.46 -33.88
CA PRO A 55 -31.89 -7.90 -33.78
C PRO A 55 -30.94 -8.66 -32.86
N ALA A 56 -29.78 -8.09 -32.55
CA ALA A 56 -28.78 -8.66 -31.66
C ALA A 56 -28.92 -8.18 -30.20
N PHE A 57 -30.02 -7.47 -29.88
CA PHE A 57 -30.25 -6.94 -28.53
C PHE A 57 -30.40 -8.05 -27.50
N ASP A 58 -29.47 -8.04 -26.53
CA ASP A 58 -29.48 -8.94 -25.36
C ASP A 58 -29.86 -8.14 -24.09
N PRO A 59 -31.07 -8.35 -23.55
CA PRO A 59 -31.50 -7.70 -22.30
C PRO A 59 -30.58 -8.00 -21.10
N SER A 60 -29.97 -9.19 -21.05
CA SER A 60 -29.10 -9.59 -19.95
C SER A 60 -27.79 -8.78 -19.95
N ARG A 61 -27.25 -8.56 -21.13
CA ARG A 61 -26.04 -7.73 -21.32
C ARG A 61 -26.32 -6.27 -20.95
N LEU A 62 -27.45 -5.71 -21.41
CA LEU A 62 -27.84 -4.36 -21.05
C LEU A 62 -27.99 -4.20 -19.53
N LEU A 63 -28.64 -5.15 -18.87
CA LEU A 63 -28.81 -5.13 -17.42
C LEU A 63 -27.46 -5.13 -16.70
N HIS A 64 -26.50 -5.93 -17.17
CA HIS A 64 -25.13 -5.96 -16.66
C HIS A 64 -24.43 -4.60 -16.81
N GLU A 65 -24.50 -4.00 -17.99
CA GLU A 65 -23.91 -2.70 -18.28
C GLU A 65 -24.53 -1.58 -17.40
N LEU A 66 -25.84 -1.60 -17.20
CA LEU A 66 -26.54 -0.66 -16.31
C LEU A 66 -26.15 -0.84 -14.84
N VAL A 67 -26.00 -2.07 -14.38
CA VAL A 67 -25.55 -2.37 -13.03
C VAL A 67 -24.14 -1.84 -12.81
N GLU A 68 -23.20 -2.11 -13.73
CA GLU A 68 -21.82 -1.63 -13.62
C GLU A 68 -21.73 -0.10 -13.68
N THR A 69 -22.44 0.54 -14.60
CA THR A 69 -22.50 2.01 -14.67
C THR A 69 -23.10 2.62 -13.39
N THR A 70 -24.13 1.98 -12.82
CA THR A 70 -24.73 2.44 -11.57
C THR A 70 -23.77 2.29 -10.39
N LYS A 71 -23.04 1.18 -10.29
CA LYS A 71 -22.00 0.98 -9.27
C LYS A 71 -20.90 2.04 -9.37
N GLN A 72 -20.41 2.32 -10.58
CA GLN A 72 -19.42 3.38 -10.81
C GLN A 72 -19.93 4.75 -10.35
N ARG A 73 -21.19 5.08 -10.65
CA ARG A 73 -21.82 6.34 -10.20
C ARG A 73 -21.95 6.39 -8.69
N ILE A 74 -22.39 5.30 -8.06
CA ILE A 74 -22.47 5.21 -6.60
C ILE A 74 -21.09 5.40 -5.96
N ALA A 75 -20.04 4.76 -6.50
CA ALA A 75 -18.68 4.92 -6.01
C ALA A 75 -18.20 6.38 -6.12
N ALA A 76 -18.46 7.05 -7.26
CA ALA A 76 -18.12 8.46 -7.45
C ALA A 76 -18.86 9.40 -6.47
N GLU A 77 -20.14 9.14 -6.22
CA GLU A 77 -20.94 9.93 -5.25
C GLU A 77 -20.48 9.67 -3.81
N GLN A 78 -20.09 8.45 -3.48
CA GLN A 78 -19.54 8.11 -2.16
C GLN A 78 -18.17 8.80 -1.94
N GLU A 79 -17.35 8.86 -2.97
CA GLU A 79 -16.07 9.58 -2.93
C GLU A 79 -16.30 11.09 -2.73
N LEU A 80 -17.24 11.70 -3.48
CA LEU A 80 -17.64 13.09 -3.31
C LEU A 80 -18.18 13.35 -1.90
N LEU A 81 -19.04 12.48 -1.36
CA LEU A 81 -19.56 12.61 -0.01
C LEU A 81 -18.43 12.58 1.03
N SER A 82 -17.51 11.61 0.91
CA SER A 82 -16.34 11.51 1.79
C SER A 82 -15.49 12.78 1.72
N HIS A 83 -15.32 13.35 0.52
CA HIS A 83 -14.60 14.59 0.33
C HIS A 83 -15.29 15.79 1.03
N LEU A 84 -16.60 15.92 0.86
CA LEU A 84 -17.40 16.97 1.51
C LEU A 84 -17.40 16.84 3.04
N GLU A 85 -17.48 15.62 3.57
CA GLU A 85 -17.40 15.35 5.01
C GLU A 85 -16.03 15.69 5.58
N ARG A 86 -14.94 15.50 4.82
CA ARG A 86 -13.58 15.93 5.21
C ARG A 86 -13.50 17.47 5.32
N ILE A 87 -14.06 18.18 4.33
CA ILE A 87 -14.12 19.64 4.32
C ILE A 87 -14.99 20.16 5.48
N ASP A 88 -16.14 19.56 5.73
CA ASP A 88 -17.05 19.95 6.81
C ASP A 88 -16.41 19.86 8.21
N ARG A 89 -15.48 18.93 8.40
CA ARG A 89 -14.72 18.78 9.65
C ARG A 89 -13.72 19.93 9.92
N LEU A 90 -13.44 20.78 8.92
CA LEU A 90 -12.51 21.91 9.02
C LEU A 90 -13.15 23.20 9.60
N HIS A 91 -14.20 23.10 10.37
CA HIS A 91 -15.11 24.17 10.84
C HIS A 91 -14.45 25.41 11.53
N HIS A 92 -13.13 25.46 11.71
CA HIS A 92 -12.42 26.51 12.43
C HIS A 92 -11.43 27.32 11.58
N ALA A 93 -11.34 27.05 10.26
CA ALA A 93 -10.50 27.82 9.37
C ALA A 93 -11.24 29.09 8.88
N ASP A 94 -10.52 30.20 8.76
CA ASP A 94 -11.05 31.34 8.02
C ASP A 94 -11.25 30.95 6.54
N GLY A 95 -12.01 31.75 5.78
CA GLY A 95 -12.37 31.39 4.42
C GLY A 95 -11.17 31.24 3.47
N GLU A 96 -10.07 31.94 3.72
CA GLU A 96 -8.84 31.86 2.91
C GLU A 96 -8.06 30.57 3.20
N ALA A 97 -7.90 30.22 4.47
CA ALA A 97 -7.27 28.96 4.89
C ALA A 97 -8.07 27.74 4.39
N LEU A 98 -9.41 27.82 4.39
CA LEU A 98 -10.26 26.78 3.85
C LEU A 98 -10.04 26.57 2.34
N LEU A 99 -9.99 27.66 1.56
CA LEU A 99 -9.75 27.59 0.11
C LEU A 99 -8.36 27.02 -0.20
N LEU A 100 -7.33 27.42 0.54
CA LEU A 100 -5.99 26.86 0.41
C LEU A 100 -5.97 25.36 0.69
N THR A 101 -6.64 24.94 1.76
CA THR A 101 -6.73 23.52 2.12
C THR A 101 -7.42 22.70 1.01
N ILE A 102 -8.53 23.21 0.46
CA ILE A 102 -9.24 22.56 -0.65
C ILE A 102 -8.34 22.44 -1.88
N ASP A 103 -7.58 23.48 -2.22
CA ASP A 103 -6.66 23.48 -3.36
C ASP A 103 -5.52 22.49 -3.17
N LEU A 104 -4.94 22.42 -1.98
CA LEU A 104 -3.92 21.43 -1.64
C LEU A 104 -4.46 20.00 -1.70
N MET A 105 -5.65 19.74 -1.14
CA MET A 105 -6.28 18.41 -1.21
C MET A 105 -6.54 18.00 -2.66
N ARG A 106 -7.08 18.89 -3.49
CA ARG A 106 -7.30 18.65 -4.92
C ARG A 106 -5.99 18.39 -5.66
N SER A 107 -4.93 19.11 -5.29
CA SER A 107 -3.62 18.97 -5.89
C SER A 107 -2.95 17.64 -5.51
N LEU A 108 -3.19 17.13 -4.30
CA LEU A 108 -2.75 15.78 -3.88
C LEU A 108 -3.41 14.65 -4.67
N GLU A 109 -4.63 14.86 -5.16
CA GLU A 109 -5.39 13.90 -5.99
C GLU A 109 -5.16 14.11 -7.51
N SER A 110 -4.31 15.08 -7.90
CA SER A 110 -4.05 15.39 -9.31
C SER A 110 -3.40 14.22 -10.06
N GLY A 111 -3.77 14.01 -11.33
CA GLY A 111 -3.07 13.10 -12.23
C GLY A 111 -1.61 13.47 -12.48
N ASP A 112 -1.22 14.75 -12.28
CA ASP A 112 0.14 15.25 -12.45
C ASP A 112 0.97 15.05 -11.18
N VAL A 113 2.02 14.23 -11.29
CA VAL A 113 2.94 13.92 -10.18
C VAL A 113 3.65 15.17 -9.63
N ILE A 114 3.92 16.17 -10.46
CA ILE A 114 4.59 17.40 -10.02
C ILE A 114 3.65 18.22 -9.12
N GLN A 115 2.37 18.26 -9.46
CA GLN A 115 1.36 18.92 -8.63
C GLN A 115 1.19 18.20 -7.30
N ARG A 116 1.09 16.86 -7.29
CA ARG A 116 1.02 16.07 -6.06
C ARG A 116 2.24 16.28 -5.16
N HIS A 117 3.44 16.28 -5.75
CA HIS A 117 4.69 16.52 -5.01
C HIS A 117 4.73 17.93 -4.38
N LYS A 118 4.35 18.97 -5.12
CA LYS A 118 4.28 20.35 -4.61
C LYS A 118 3.25 20.49 -3.49
N ALA A 119 2.07 19.91 -3.66
CA ALA A 119 1.02 19.93 -2.65
C ALA A 119 1.46 19.23 -1.35
N ALA A 120 2.17 18.09 -1.47
CA ALA A 120 2.73 17.40 -0.32
C ALA A 120 3.72 18.28 0.46
N LEU A 121 4.65 18.94 -0.23
CA LEU A 121 5.61 19.84 0.43
C LEU A 121 4.91 21.04 1.09
N GLY A 122 3.94 21.66 0.43
CA GLY A 122 3.13 22.74 1.01
C GLY A 122 2.37 22.28 2.26
N SER A 123 1.78 21.09 2.22
CA SER A 123 1.07 20.52 3.36
C SER A 123 1.96 20.31 4.59
N GLY A 124 3.22 19.93 4.39
CA GLY A 124 4.18 19.73 5.48
C GLY A 124 4.67 21.03 6.10
N VAL A 125 4.65 22.15 5.36
CA VAL A 125 5.07 23.47 5.86
C VAL A 125 3.91 24.17 6.57
N ASP A 126 2.73 24.18 5.95
CA ASP A 126 1.60 24.96 6.41
C ASP A 126 0.67 24.20 7.38
N GLY A 127 0.77 22.88 7.43
CA GLY A 127 -0.01 22.01 8.33
C GLY A 127 -1.53 22.07 8.12
N THR A 128 -1.99 22.56 6.96
CA THR A 128 -3.40 22.85 6.70
C THR A 128 -4.20 21.66 6.18
N VAL A 129 -3.53 20.66 5.59
CA VAL A 129 -4.21 19.50 5.03
C VAL A 129 -4.56 18.51 6.14
N PRO A 130 -5.81 18.02 6.20
CA PRO A 130 -6.20 17.00 7.17
C PRO A 130 -5.32 15.75 7.09
N VAL A 131 -4.87 15.26 8.24
CA VAL A 131 -4.01 14.08 8.36
C VAL A 131 -4.60 12.86 7.67
N GLU A 132 -5.93 12.69 7.73
CA GLU A 132 -6.63 11.61 7.04
C GLU A 132 -6.47 11.68 5.50
N SER A 133 -6.63 12.87 4.93
CA SER A 133 -6.50 13.09 3.47
C SER A 133 -5.07 12.85 2.99
N LEU A 134 -4.09 13.38 3.75
CA LEU A 134 -2.68 13.17 3.44
C LEU A 134 -2.29 11.69 3.60
N SER A 135 -2.79 11.00 4.62
CA SER A 135 -2.59 9.55 4.79
C SER A 135 -3.16 8.75 3.62
N THR A 136 -4.37 9.09 3.17
CA THR A 136 -4.98 8.45 2.00
C THR A 136 -4.15 8.68 0.73
N ALA A 137 -3.64 9.89 0.53
CA ALA A 137 -2.76 10.20 -0.60
C ALA A 137 -1.46 9.40 -0.56
N VAL A 138 -0.80 9.31 0.61
CA VAL A 138 0.41 8.50 0.81
C VAL A 138 0.18 7.04 0.47
N LEU A 139 -0.92 6.47 0.97
CA LEU A 139 -1.24 5.05 0.77
C LEU A 139 -1.42 4.70 -0.71
N ASN A 140 -1.95 5.62 -1.51
CA ASN A 140 -2.28 5.39 -2.91
C ASN A 140 -1.26 5.97 -3.91
N GLU A 141 -0.14 6.56 -3.45
CA GLU A 141 0.84 7.19 -4.33
C GLU A 141 1.76 6.15 -4.99
N PRO A 142 1.71 5.99 -6.32
CA PRO A 142 2.56 5.02 -7.02
C PRO A 142 3.99 5.52 -7.28
N VAL A 143 4.24 6.83 -7.19
CA VAL A 143 5.52 7.43 -7.56
C VAL A 143 6.38 7.67 -6.31
N LEU A 144 7.53 7.02 -6.23
CA LEU A 144 8.42 7.03 -5.06
C LEU A 144 8.77 8.44 -4.56
N ASN A 145 9.07 9.37 -5.46
CA ASN A 145 9.44 10.74 -5.07
C ASN A 145 8.26 11.51 -4.47
N ALA A 146 7.08 11.38 -5.06
CA ALA A 146 5.87 12.00 -4.52
C ALA A 146 5.46 11.35 -3.19
N ALA A 147 5.51 10.02 -3.11
CA ALA A 147 5.30 9.28 -1.87
C ALA A 147 6.28 9.71 -0.76
N GLY A 148 7.55 9.94 -1.11
CA GLY A 148 8.55 10.46 -0.17
C GLY A 148 8.18 11.84 0.39
N ALA A 149 7.77 12.78 -0.47
CA ALA A 149 7.33 14.11 -0.03
C ALA A 149 6.08 14.04 0.85
N MET A 150 5.12 13.19 0.50
CA MET A 150 3.91 12.97 1.29
C MET A 150 4.21 12.34 2.65
N ARG A 151 5.11 11.35 2.72
CA ARG A 151 5.54 10.76 3.99
C ARG A 151 6.24 11.79 4.88
N TRP A 152 7.13 12.60 4.30
CA TRP A 152 7.77 13.69 5.03
C TRP A 152 6.73 14.67 5.59
N ALA A 153 5.76 15.11 4.78
CA ALA A 153 4.69 16.00 5.22
C ALA A 153 3.84 15.37 6.34
N LEU A 154 3.55 14.07 6.22
CA LEU A 154 2.78 13.33 7.20
C LEU A 154 3.54 13.17 8.53
N ALA A 155 4.86 13.00 8.48
CA ALA A 155 5.69 12.96 9.68
C ALA A 155 5.69 14.29 10.45
N GLN A 156 5.51 15.44 9.77
CA GLN A 156 5.32 16.73 10.43
C GLN A 156 3.98 16.83 11.18
N SER A 157 2.99 16.01 10.81
CA SER A 157 1.66 15.99 11.45
C SER A 157 1.62 15.18 12.75
N GLY A 158 2.74 14.58 13.18
CA GLY A 158 2.87 13.84 14.42
C GLY A 158 2.20 12.47 14.41
N SER A 159 1.90 11.97 15.61
CA SER A 159 1.44 10.58 15.84
C SER A 159 0.02 10.26 15.35
N GLU A 160 -0.79 11.28 15.03
CA GLU A 160 -2.19 11.08 14.62
C GLU A 160 -2.32 10.27 13.32
N ALA A 161 -1.37 10.41 12.41
CA ALA A 161 -1.33 9.71 11.14
C ALA A 161 -1.26 8.17 11.29
N GLY A 162 -0.63 7.69 12.35
CA GLY A 162 -0.40 6.26 12.57
C GLY A 162 -1.66 5.42 12.48
N ARG A 163 -2.79 5.92 13.01
CA ARG A 163 -4.09 5.20 12.98
C ARG A 163 -4.66 5.00 11.57
N TYR A 164 -4.42 5.97 10.67
CA TYR A 164 -4.88 5.88 9.28
C TYR A 164 -3.99 4.96 8.48
N LEU A 165 -2.68 5.06 8.70
CA LEU A 165 -1.68 4.22 8.03
C LEU A 165 -1.77 2.76 8.48
N ALA A 166 -2.01 2.50 9.77
CA ALA A 166 -2.17 1.13 10.26
C ALA A 166 -3.30 0.37 9.56
N LYS A 167 -4.40 1.06 9.19
CA LYS A 167 -5.47 0.47 8.38
C LYS A 167 -5.01 0.06 6.98
N GLY A 168 -4.03 0.76 6.41
CA GLY A 168 -3.44 0.43 5.12
C GLY A 168 -2.72 -0.91 5.11
N MET A 169 -2.32 -1.44 6.27
CA MET A 169 -1.71 -2.78 6.36
C MET A 169 -2.71 -3.92 6.09
N ASP A 170 -4.01 -3.66 6.21
CA ASP A 170 -5.07 -4.64 5.94
C ASP A 170 -5.65 -4.52 4.52
N ASP A 171 -5.10 -3.63 3.67
CA ASP A 171 -5.58 -3.40 2.31
C ASP A 171 -5.27 -4.59 1.38
N LEU A 172 -6.14 -4.82 0.40
CA LEU A 172 -5.96 -5.87 -0.61
C LEU A 172 -4.78 -5.56 -1.54
N SER A 173 -4.49 -4.28 -1.80
CA SER A 173 -3.38 -3.83 -2.65
C SER A 173 -2.05 -3.97 -1.92
N VAL A 174 -1.12 -4.68 -2.54
CA VAL A 174 0.27 -4.81 -2.04
C VAL A 174 0.96 -3.45 -1.96
N ASP A 175 0.70 -2.57 -2.95
CA ASP A 175 1.34 -1.25 -3.00
C ASP A 175 0.86 -0.37 -1.85
N VAL A 176 -0.43 -0.45 -1.49
CA VAL A 176 -0.99 0.26 -0.31
C VAL A 176 -0.32 -0.25 0.98
N ARG A 177 -0.17 -1.57 1.16
CA ARG A 177 0.49 -2.13 2.34
C ARG A 177 1.97 -1.75 2.43
N ARG A 178 2.69 -1.71 1.29
CA ARG A 178 4.08 -1.23 1.23
C ARG A 178 4.19 0.25 1.61
N ASN A 179 3.32 1.08 1.06
CA ASN A 179 3.29 2.51 1.37
C ASN A 179 2.96 2.74 2.84
N ALA A 180 2.00 1.99 3.41
CA ALA A 180 1.66 2.04 4.82
C ALA A 180 2.87 1.75 5.72
N LEU A 181 3.57 0.65 5.43
CA LEU A 181 4.75 0.23 6.19
C LEU A 181 5.86 1.30 6.17
N GLN A 182 6.16 1.83 4.98
CA GLN A 182 7.18 2.88 4.82
C GLN A 182 6.79 4.19 5.52
N ALA A 183 5.51 4.57 5.47
CA ALA A 183 5.02 5.77 6.12
C ALA A 183 5.02 5.64 7.65
N LEU A 184 4.67 4.48 8.18
CA LEU A 184 4.76 4.18 9.62
C LEU A 184 6.20 4.26 10.13
N ASP A 185 7.16 3.73 9.38
CA ASP A 185 8.59 3.83 9.71
C ASP A 185 9.11 5.27 9.64
N GLU A 186 8.67 6.05 8.65
CA GLU A 186 9.03 7.46 8.51
C GLU A 186 8.54 8.29 9.71
N ILE A 187 7.28 8.10 10.12
CA ILE A 187 6.74 8.74 11.33
C ILE A 187 7.56 8.37 12.57
N ARG A 188 7.85 7.07 12.74
CA ARG A 188 8.65 6.58 13.86
C ARG A 188 10.04 7.22 13.92
N ARG A 189 10.69 7.39 12.76
CA ARG A 189 12.05 7.97 12.69
C ARG A 189 12.09 9.47 12.87
N ASN A 190 11.07 10.18 12.39
CA ASN A 190 11.06 11.65 12.37
C ASN A 190 10.29 12.28 13.54
N THR A 191 9.54 11.49 14.31
CA THR A 191 8.86 11.98 15.51
C THR A 191 9.66 11.63 16.76
N ALA A 192 9.93 12.60 17.61
CA ALA A 192 10.61 12.33 18.87
C ALA A 192 9.80 11.33 19.70
N ARG A 193 10.48 10.43 20.40
CA ARG A 193 9.85 9.30 21.11
C ARG A 193 8.83 9.74 22.16
N ASP A 194 9.08 10.84 22.83
CA ASP A 194 8.19 11.48 23.79
C ASP A 194 6.97 12.13 23.13
N GLU A 195 7.11 12.63 21.91
CA GLU A 195 6.02 13.21 21.12
C GLU A 195 5.15 12.12 20.45
N LEU A 196 5.75 10.99 20.06
CA LEU A 196 5.02 9.86 19.45
C LEU A 196 4.00 9.27 20.42
N GLY A 197 4.38 9.17 21.68
CA GLY A 197 3.57 8.62 22.76
C GLY A 197 3.37 7.10 22.69
N PRO A 198 3.06 6.46 23.84
CA PRO A 198 3.08 5.00 23.97
C PRO A 198 2.00 4.28 23.13
N VAL A 199 0.89 4.95 22.86
CA VAL A 199 -0.23 4.37 22.06
C VAL A 199 0.15 4.26 20.60
N ALA A 200 0.73 5.32 20.03
CA ALA A 200 1.17 5.33 18.64
C ALA A 200 2.38 4.39 18.44
N GLU A 201 3.35 4.41 19.36
CA GLU A 201 4.50 3.49 19.32
C GLU A 201 4.03 2.03 19.29
N LYS A 202 3.11 1.66 20.20
CA LYS A 202 2.55 0.30 20.24
C LYS A 202 1.81 -0.06 18.95
N MET A 203 1.04 0.86 18.40
CA MET A 203 0.29 0.63 17.16
C MET A 203 1.23 0.45 15.97
N ILE A 204 2.24 1.30 15.82
CA ILE A 204 3.26 1.18 14.77
C ILE A 204 3.97 -0.16 14.88
N THR A 205 4.45 -0.52 16.07
CA THR A 205 5.12 -1.79 16.31
C THR A 205 4.22 -2.99 15.98
N ALA A 206 2.94 -2.95 16.38
CA ALA A 206 1.99 -4.00 16.04
C ALA A 206 1.75 -4.13 14.53
N SER A 207 1.69 -3.02 13.79
CA SER A 207 1.58 -3.00 12.33
C SER A 207 2.82 -3.59 11.66
N LEU A 208 4.02 -3.29 12.17
CA LEU A 208 5.28 -3.87 11.69
C LEU A 208 5.34 -5.38 11.96
N HIS A 209 4.93 -5.84 13.14
CA HIS A 209 4.84 -7.28 13.44
C HIS A 209 3.85 -7.99 12.50
N SER A 210 2.69 -7.38 12.22
CA SER A 210 1.73 -7.91 11.24
C SER A 210 2.37 -8.04 9.86
N GLY A 211 3.22 -7.11 9.47
CA GLY A 211 3.95 -7.13 8.21
C GLY A 211 4.86 -8.33 8.01
N LEU A 212 5.38 -8.95 9.08
CA LEU A 212 6.16 -10.20 8.99
C LEU A 212 5.34 -11.38 8.47
N GLY A 213 4.02 -11.37 8.69
CA GLY A 213 3.10 -12.40 8.18
C GLY A 213 2.49 -12.10 6.80
N ASP A 214 2.89 -11.02 6.13
CA ASP A 214 2.31 -10.62 4.84
C ASP A 214 2.55 -11.68 3.74
N PRO A 215 1.57 -11.95 2.87
CA PRO A 215 1.76 -12.85 1.73
C PRO A 215 2.80 -12.33 0.72
N ASP A 216 3.03 -11.02 0.63
CA ASP A 216 4.03 -10.42 -0.25
C ASP A 216 5.42 -10.39 0.39
N LEU A 217 6.41 -10.93 -0.32
CA LEU A 217 7.79 -11.02 0.15
C LEU A 217 8.43 -9.65 0.43
N GLN A 218 8.11 -8.63 -0.37
CA GLN A 218 8.71 -7.29 -0.18
C GLN A 218 8.15 -6.60 1.06
N VAL A 219 6.87 -6.81 1.38
CA VAL A 219 6.26 -6.32 2.63
C VAL A 219 6.93 -6.99 3.83
N ARG A 220 7.05 -8.34 3.81
CA ARG A 220 7.73 -9.09 4.89
C ARG A 220 9.17 -8.63 5.08
N SER A 221 9.94 -8.57 4.00
CA SER A 221 11.35 -8.16 4.07
C SER A 221 11.50 -6.73 4.59
N SER A 222 10.62 -5.81 4.18
CA SER A 222 10.67 -4.44 4.68
C SER A 222 10.31 -4.37 6.16
N ALA A 223 9.30 -5.11 6.62
CA ALA A 223 8.95 -5.20 8.03
C ALA A 223 10.09 -5.75 8.89
N ALA A 224 10.73 -6.84 8.42
CA ALA A 224 11.87 -7.45 9.10
C ALA A 224 13.05 -6.47 9.24
N LEU A 225 13.40 -5.75 8.17
CA LEU A 225 14.48 -4.78 8.20
C LEU A 225 14.18 -3.60 9.14
N ILE A 226 12.95 -3.08 9.14
CA ILE A 226 12.56 -2.00 10.05
C ILE A 226 12.61 -2.48 11.51
N LEU A 227 12.06 -3.65 11.80
CA LEU A 227 12.10 -4.24 13.15
C LEU A 227 13.53 -4.55 13.58
N GLY A 228 14.38 -5.01 12.66
CA GLY A 228 15.81 -5.20 12.90
C GLY A 228 16.51 -3.93 13.31
N GLN A 229 16.27 -2.82 12.61
CA GLN A 229 16.79 -1.48 12.96
C GLN A 229 16.25 -0.97 14.31
N MET A 230 15.09 -1.45 14.73
CA MET A 230 14.54 -1.17 16.08
C MET A 230 15.16 -2.04 17.18
N GLY A 231 15.95 -3.04 16.83
CA GLY A 231 16.47 -4.03 17.77
C GLY A 231 15.40 -5.00 18.29
N ASP A 232 14.31 -5.21 17.52
CA ASP A 232 13.23 -6.14 17.90
C ASP A 232 13.62 -7.58 17.49
N PRO A 233 13.83 -8.49 18.49
CA PRO A 233 14.35 -9.83 18.24
C PRO A 233 13.39 -10.73 17.45
N VAL A 234 12.13 -10.35 17.32
CA VAL A 234 11.15 -11.12 16.52
C VAL A 234 11.54 -11.18 15.05
N ALA A 235 12.25 -10.17 14.54
CA ALA A 235 12.70 -10.10 13.16
C ALA A 235 13.91 -10.99 12.82
N VAL A 236 14.61 -11.53 13.80
CA VAL A 236 15.90 -12.23 13.58
C VAL A 236 15.79 -13.40 12.61
N SER A 237 14.70 -14.15 12.66
CA SER A 237 14.50 -15.29 11.75
C SER A 237 14.37 -14.85 10.30
N ASP A 238 13.57 -13.80 10.06
CA ASP A 238 13.34 -13.24 8.73
C ASP A 238 14.60 -12.53 8.21
N LEU A 239 15.33 -11.83 9.08
CA LEU A 239 16.60 -11.20 8.73
C LEU A 239 17.66 -12.23 8.32
N LEU A 240 17.74 -13.39 8.99
CA LEU A 240 18.62 -14.48 8.59
C LEU A 240 18.25 -15.02 7.21
N GLU A 241 16.96 -15.21 6.92
CA GLU A 241 16.50 -15.63 5.60
C GLU A 241 16.88 -14.61 4.53
N ILE A 242 16.63 -13.31 4.77
CA ILE A 242 16.99 -12.24 3.85
C ILE A 242 18.51 -12.17 3.64
N ALA A 243 19.30 -12.24 4.69
CA ALA A 243 20.75 -12.21 4.62
C ALA A 243 21.31 -13.39 3.81
N MET A 244 20.69 -14.58 3.91
CA MET A 244 21.20 -15.78 3.22
C MET A 244 20.71 -15.91 1.77
N ASP A 245 19.55 -15.38 1.41
CA ASP A 245 18.99 -15.56 0.05
C ASP A 245 18.20 -14.35 -0.50
N GLY A 246 18.01 -13.30 0.28
CA GLY A 246 17.21 -12.14 -0.11
C GLY A 246 17.95 -11.10 -0.98
N PRO A 247 17.18 -10.19 -1.61
CA PRO A 247 17.75 -9.11 -2.43
C PRO A 247 18.35 -7.94 -1.60
N LYS A 248 18.13 -7.93 -0.27
CA LYS A 248 18.61 -6.92 0.68
C LYS A 248 19.53 -7.55 1.72
N ASP A 249 20.41 -8.43 1.26
CA ASP A 249 21.33 -9.20 2.09
C ASP A 249 22.28 -8.31 2.91
N ILE A 250 22.74 -7.19 2.35
CA ILE A 250 23.62 -6.24 3.04
C ILE A 250 22.91 -5.58 4.20
N GLU A 251 21.72 -5.00 3.98
CA GLU A 251 20.93 -4.35 5.03
C GLU A 251 20.53 -5.34 6.14
N ALA A 252 20.25 -6.57 5.77
CA ALA A 252 19.94 -7.63 6.74
C ALA A 252 21.19 -8.05 7.53
N ALA A 253 22.36 -8.11 6.88
CA ALA A 253 23.62 -8.39 7.54
C ALA A 253 24.00 -7.30 8.56
N GLU A 254 23.85 -6.04 8.20
CA GLU A 254 24.06 -4.90 9.11
C GLU A 254 23.11 -4.97 10.32
N ALA A 255 21.84 -5.26 10.09
CA ALA A 255 20.85 -5.39 11.17
C ALA A 255 21.18 -6.57 12.12
N LEU A 256 21.56 -7.73 11.57
CA LEU A 256 21.98 -8.89 12.38
C LEU A 256 23.26 -8.60 13.18
N ALA A 257 24.22 -7.94 12.54
CA ALA A 257 25.46 -7.53 13.22
C ALA A 257 25.20 -6.55 14.38
N ALA A 258 24.26 -5.61 14.20
CA ALA A 258 23.87 -4.69 15.25
C ALA A 258 23.33 -5.41 16.50
N PHE A 259 22.51 -6.47 16.35
CA PHE A 259 22.07 -7.30 17.48
C PHE A 259 23.23 -7.93 18.26
N VAL A 260 24.29 -8.33 17.55
CA VAL A 260 25.47 -8.93 18.19
C VAL A 260 26.36 -7.86 18.81
N ASN A 261 26.62 -6.78 18.09
CA ASN A 261 27.52 -5.71 18.52
C ASN A 261 26.99 -4.93 19.74
N GLU A 262 25.68 -4.77 19.86
CA GLU A 262 25.03 -4.04 20.94
C GLU A 262 24.57 -4.94 22.10
N ALA A 263 24.82 -6.25 22.02
CA ALA A 263 24.44 -7.18 23.05
C ALA A 263 25.29 -6.97 24.31
N PRO A 264 24.67 -6.90 25.51
CA PRO A 264 25.41 -6.96 26.76
C PRO A 264 25.96 -8.37 26.98
N GLU A 265 26.86 -8.53 27.98
CA GLU A 265 27.43 -9.84 28.27
C GLU A 265 26.40 -10.87 28.74
N GLU A 266 25.32 -10.42 29.39
CA GLU A 266 24.27 -11.28 29.94
C GLU A 266 22.87 -10.73 29.69
N GLY A 267 21.87 -11.62 29.69
CA GLY A 267 20.46 -11.30 29.57
C GLY A 267 19.87 -11.66 28.22
N ALA A 268 18.61 -11.29 27.99
CA ALA A 268 17.84 -11.68 26.80
C ALA A 268 18.49 -11.25 25.48
N ARG A 269 19.16 -10.11 25.44
CA ARG A 269 19.87 -9.65 24.23
C ARG A 269 21.12 -10.48 23.95
N ALA A 270 21.85 -10.91 24.98
CA ALA A 270 22.98 -11.83 24.84
C ALA A 270 22.53 -13.20 24.31
N GLU A 271 21.37 -13.70 24.75
CA GLU A 271 20.79 -14.93 24.21
C GLU A 271 20.41 -14.80 22.73
N VAL A 272 19.87 -13.65 22.31
CA VAL A 272 19.58 -13.36 20.88
C VAL A 272 20.88 -13.36 20.07
N ALA A 273 21.90 -12.65 20.52
CA ALA A 273 23.20 -12.60 19.85
C ALA A 273 23.83 -13.99 19.71
N SER A 274 23.82 -14.79 20.79
CA SER A 274 24.32 -16.17 20.77
C SER A 274 23.54 -17.06 19.79
N ARG A 275 22.22 -16.88 19.69
CA ARG A 275 21.39 -17.59 18.71
C ARG A 275 21.76 -17.22 17.28
N ILE A 276 21.94 -15.91 17.00
CA ILE A 276 22.37 -15.43 15.68
C ILE A 276 23.71 -16.08 15.30
N MET A 277 24.71 -16.07 16.19
CA MET A 277 26.01 -16.67 15.94
C MET A 277 25.92 -18.20 15.71
N ALA A 278 25.05 -18.87 16.45
CA ALA A 278 24.82 -20.32 16.24
C ALA A 278 24.15 -20.61 14.87
N ASP A 279 23.21 -19.78 14.46
CA ASP A 279 22.56 -19.89 13.16
C ASP A 279 23.52 -19.61 12.01
N LEU A 280 24.38 -18.58 12.12
CA LEU A 280 25.46 -18.33 11.17
C LEU A 280 26.43 -19.52 11.06
N ARG A 281 26.81 -20.14 12.19
CA ARG A 281 27.66 -21.36 12.19
C ARG A 281 26.98 -22.54 11.48
N ARG A 282 25.66 -22.63 11.52
CA ARG A 282 24.91 -23.63 10.78
C ARG A 282 24.94 -23.36 9.28
N HIS A 283 24.70 -22.11 8.86
CA HIS A 283 24.73 -21.70 7.46
C HIS A 283 26.13 -21.76 6.84
N ALA A 284 27.19 -21.54 7.63
CA ALA A 284 28.57 -21.72 7.17
C ALA A 284 28.93 -23.17 6.76
N LYS A 285 28.09 -24.15 7.12
CA LYS A 285 28.23 -25.54 6.67
C LYS A 285 27.45 -25.82 5.37
N SER A 286 26.85 -24.84 4.75
CA SER A 286 26.13 -24.98 3.48
C SER A 286 27.06 -25.49 2.38
N PRO A 287 26.63 -26.41 1.51
CA PRO A 287 27.38 -26.80 0.33
C PRO A 287 27.57 -25.65 -0.66
N GLU A 288 26.69 -24.64 -0.60
CA GLU A 288 26.69 -23.50 -1.49
C GLU A 288 27.67 -22.40 -1.01
N ALA A 289 28.69 -22.12 -1.83
CA ALA A 289 29.68 -21.09 -1.52
C ALA A 289 29.04 -19.70 -1.36
N THR A 290 27.97 -19.41 -2.08
CA THR A 290 27.23 -18.15 -1.98
C THR A 290 26.65 -17.93 -0.58
N VAL A 291 26.05 -18.96 0.02
CA VAL A 291 25.53 -18.90 1.39
C VAL A 291 26.66 -18.66 2.39
N ARG A 292 27.78 -19.39 2.25
CA ARG A 292 28.94 -19.21 3.12
C ARG A 292 29.58 -17.82 2.98
N PHE A 293 29.57 -17.26 1.76
CA PHE A 293 30.00 -15.89 1.52
C PHE A 293 29.09 -14.88 2.22
N ARG A 294 27.77 -15.07 2.19
CA ARG A 294 26.81 -14.20 2.90
C ARG A 294 26.96 -14.29 4.43
N VAL A 295 27.25 -15.48 4.96
CA VAL A 295 27.65 -15.60 6.38
C VAL A 295 28.85 -14.70 6.68
N LEU A 296 29.88 -14.75 5.82
CA LEU A 296 31.06 -13.92 5.98
C LEU A 296 30.72 -12.42 5.93
N GLN A 297 29.79 -12.00 5.09
CA GLN A 297 29.33 -10.60 5.04
C GLN A 297 28.76 -10.16 6.40
N VAL A 298 27.89 -10.97 7.04
CA VAL A 298 27.38 -10.67 8.39
C VAL A 298 28.53 -10.57 9.40
N LEU A 299 29.46 -11.51 9.35
CA LEU A 299 30.62 -11.54 10.27
C LEU A 299 31.54 -10.34 10.07
N ILE A 300 31.69 -9.82 8.86
CA ILE A 300 32.50 -8.62 8.58
C ILE A 300 31.95 -7.40 9.31
N GLU A 301 30.63 -7.28 9.39
CA GLU A 301 29.95 -6.20 10.13
C GLU A 301 29.88 -6.45 11.65
N THR A 302 30.13 -7.69 12.10
CA THR A 302 30.10 -8.07 13.50
C THR A 302 31.45 -7.85 14.15
N THR A 303 31.50 -7.27 15.34
CA THR A 303 32.73 -7.01 16.11
C THR A 303 32.94 -8.06 17.21
N GLY A 304 34.18 -8.16 17.71
CA GLY A 304 34.53 -9.00 18.86
C GLY A 304 35.24 -10.29 18.50
N ALA A 305 35.88 -10.90 19.52
CA ALA A 305 36.78 -12.05 19.36
C ALA A 305 36.09 -13.27 18.74
N GLU A 306 34.82 -13.53 19.09
CA GLU A 306 34.08 -14.66 18.55
C GLU A 306 33.86 -14.52 17.02
N ALA A 307 33.57 -13.32 16.54
CA ALA A 307 33.44 -13.05 15.11
C ALA A 307 34.80 -13.18 14.39
N ASP A 308 35.86 -12.68 15.01
CA ASP A 308 37.23 -12.80 14.46
C ASP A 308 37.67 -14.24 14.35
N ASP A 309 37.44 -15.06 15.36
CA ASP A 309 37.73 -16.48 15.35
C ASP A 309 36.94 -17.20 14.25
N PHE A 310 35.67 -16.85 14.09
CA PHE A 310 34.83 -17.43 13.05
C PHE A 310 35.26 -17.02 11.63
N ILE A 311 35.64 -15.75 11.42
CA ILE A 311 36.24 -15.31 10.14
C ILE A 311 37.56 -16.07 9.89
N ALA A 312 38.35 -16.34 10.95
CA ALA A 312 39.63 -17.07 10.81
C ALA A 312 39.40 -18.54 10.36
N GLU A 313 38.32 -19.18 10.82
CA GLU A 313 37.90 -20.51 10.35
C GLU A 313 37.63 -20.48 8.82
N LEU A 314 36.91 -19.45 8.31
CA LEU A 314 36.54 -19.32 6.91
C LEU A 314 37.71 -19.03 5.97
N ARG A 315 38.93 -18.71 6.46
CA ARG A 315 40.13 -18.60 5.65
C ARG A 315 40.53 -19.89 4.96
N THR A 316 40.09 -21.03 5.47
CA THR A 316 40.36 -22.34 4.91
C THR A 316 39.15 -22.89 4.12
N ASP A 317 38.21 -22.02 3.75
CA ASP A 317 37.01 -22.42 2.95
C ASP A 317 37.45 -22.96 1.58
N GLU A 318 36.73 -23.94 1.06
CA GLU A 318 36.94 -24.55 -0.25
C GLU A 318 36.76 -23.53 -1.40
N SER A 319 35.94 -22.53 -1.21
CA SER A 319 35.78 -21.42 -2.17
C SER A 319 36.89 -20.41 -2.00
N PHE A 320 37.60 -20.17 -3.08
CA PHE A 320 38.65 -19.16 -3.11
C PHE A 320 38.13 -17.76 -2.75
N GLU A 321 36.93 -17.41 -3.18
CA GLU A 321 36.29 -16.13 -2.91
C GLU A 321 36.04 -15.91 -1.42
N VAL A 322 35.49 -16.94 -0.74
CA VAL A 322 35.24 -16.90 0.71
C VAL A 322 36.55 -16.81 1.47
N ALA A 323 37.52 -17.66 1.16
CA ALA A 323 38.81 -17.71 1.83
C ALA A 323 39.62 -16.41 1.65
N ALA A 324 39.66 -15.87 0.44
CA ALA A 324 40.36 -14.61 0.15
C ALA A 324 39.71 -13.43 0.86
N THR A 325 38.38 -13.33 0.86
CA THR A 325 37.62 -12.26 1.54
C THR A 325 37.77 -12.35 3.06
N ALA A 326 37.71 -13.54 3.64
CA ALA A 326 37.97 -13.75 5.06
C ALA A 326 39.40 -13.32 5.47
N THR A 327 40.40 -13.62 4.63
CA THR A 327 41.77 -13.20 4.86
C THR A 327 41.90 -11.67 4.80
N ALA A 328 41.28 -11.02 3.81
CA ALA A 328 41.30 -9.58 3.67
C ALA A 328 40.60 -8.87 4.84
N ALA A 329 39.48 -9.41 5.31
CA ALA A 329 38.70 -8.88 6.44
C ALA A 329 39.57 -8.88 7.73
N LEU A 330 40.21 -10.00 8.06
CA LEU A 330 41.08 -10.09 9.24
C LEU A 330 42.32 -9.19 9.17
N ASN A 331 42.90 -9.05 8.01
CA ASN A 331 44.06 -8.13 7.83
C ASN A 331 43.61 -6.69 8.11
N ARG A 332 42.48 -6.25 7.56
CA ARG A 332 41.92 -4.92 7.81
C ARG A 332 41.66 -4.64 9.29
N ARG A 333 41.15 -5.65 10.04
CA ARG A 333 40.90 -5.52 11.49
C ARG A 333 42.13 -5.44 12.36
N ARG A 334 43.26 -5.99 11.87
CA ARG A 334 44.56 -5.91 12.58
C ARG A 334 45.27 -4.58 12.40
N ASP A 335 44.95 -3.87 11.30
CA ASP A 335 45.56 -2.58 10.97
C ASP A 335 44.85 -1.40 11.66
N HIS A 336 43.71 -1.67 12.34
CA HIS A 336 42.93 -0.72 13.17
C HIS A 336 42.99 -1.07 14.65
#